data_fbf7a570d67e982af8691f8eb2ef01cd
#
_entry.id   fbf7a570d67e982af8691f8eb2ef01cd
#
_cell.length_a   1.000
_cell.length_b   1.000
_cell.length_c   1.000
_cell.angle_alpha   90.00
_cell.angle_beta   90.00
_cell.angle_gamma   90.00
#
_symmetry.space_group_name_H-M   'P 1'
#
loop_
_entity.id
_entity.type
_entity.pdbx_description
1 polymer ?
#
loop_
_entity_poly.entity_id
_entity_poly.type
_entity_poly.pdbx_seq_one_letter_code
_entity_poly.pdbx_strand_id
1 'polypeptide(L)'
;HYETAKAYYRLVDGSLYIVSRRNLIAIYDKQENLHDALRFLTQERVNYPQHASFLYQAQAEILKKMGNKKAALNLLDEAIKNLPDDPELIYAEVLLLDPYTDRDKLDKTLKQLLQLEPNSPTYLNAYAYTLALQNRRLKEARQYAEQALEYAPEQASILDTLGYIAFLQNDYEAAAEALGKAYELSHNINIGIRYAKALYMQGSLTQFSAVLQQLKQKHANDPQLQQLDALILPTSAKKS
;
A
#
# COMPACT_ATOMS: atom_id res chain seq x y z
N HIS A 1 5.96 14.86 -28.65
CA HIS A 1 6.15 16.06 -27.80
C HIS A 1 6.82 15.79 -26.42
N TYR A 2 7.26 14.53 -26.15
CA TYR A 2 7.89 14.22 -24.84
C TYR A 2 9.21 14.97 -24.62
N GLU A 3 10.06 15.12 -25.64
CA GLU A 3 11.35 15.81 -25.51
C GLU A 3 11.17 17.29 -25.16
N THR A 4 10.21 17.95 -25.81
CA THR A 4 9.86 19.34 -25.50
C THR A 4 9.35 19.48 -24.06
N ALA A 5 8.45 18.58 -23.64
CA ALA A 5 7.94 18.57 -22.26
C ALA A 5 9.06 18.34 -21.23
N LYS A 6 9.98 17.39 -21.48
CA LYS A 6 11.15 17.15 -20.62
C LYS A 6 12.04 18.37 -20.50
N ALA A 7 12.27 19.09 -21.61
CA ALA A 7 13.06 20.32 -21.60
C ALA A 7 12.43 21.40 -20.69
N TYR A 8 11.13 21.63 -20.81
CA TYR A 8 10.43 22.60 -19.97
C TYR A 8 10.39 22.18 -18.49
N TYR A 9 10.07 20.93 -18.18
CA TYR A 9 10.03 20.47 -16.79
C TYR A 9 11.39 20.56 -16.09
N ARG A 10 12.52 20.39 -16.80
CA ARG A 10 13.85 20.56 -16.24
C ARG A 10 14.17 21.98 -15.82
N LEU A 11 13.53 22.98 -16.42
CA LEU A 11 13.72 24.40 -16.10
C LEU A 11 12.91 24.86 -14.88
N VAL A 12 11.94 24.03 -14.44
CA VAL A 12 11.06 24.41 -13.33
C VAL A 12 11.81 24.23 -12.00
N ASP A 13 11.74 25.28 -11.17
CA ASP A 13 12.31 25.34 -9.84
C ASP A 13 11.30 25.88 -8.81
N GLY A 14 11.72 26.09 -7.56
CA GLY A 14 10.88 26.62 -6.48
C GLY A 14 9.75 25.70 -6.07
N SER A 15 8.58 26.26 -5.79
CA SER A 15 7.42 25.50 -5.27
C SER A 15 6.89 24.41 -6.21
N LEU A 16 7.16 24.52 -7.51
CA LEU A 16 6.73 23.53 -8.50
C LEU A 16 7.81 22.47 -8.83
N TYR A 17 8.97 22.53 -8.20
CA TYR A 17 10.06 21.60 -8.44
C TYR A 17 9.62 20.13 -8.34
N ILE A 18 9.07 19.71 -7.21
CA ILE A 18 8.65 18.32 -6.99
C ILE A 18 7.60 17.87 -8.02
N VAL A 19 6.61 18.72 -8.30
CA VAL A 19 5.56 18.42 -9.30
C VAL A 19 6.18 18.23 -10.68
N SER A 20 7.12 19.09 -11.06
CA SER A 20 7.79 18.99 -12.36
C SER A 20 8.64 17.72 -12.47
N ARG A 21 9.34 17.32 -11.39
CA ARG A 21 10.14 16.07 -11.37
C ARG A 21 9.25 14.83 -11.40
N ARG A 22 8.11 14.83 -10.74
CA ARG A 22 7.11 13.74 -10.88
C ARG A 22 6.63 13.59 -12.32
N ASN A 23 6.33 14.71 -13.00
CA ASN A 23 5.92 14.67 -14.41
C ASN A 23 7.06 14.17 -15.32
N LEU A 24 8.30 14.56 -15.07
CA LEU A 24 9.48 14.05 -15.78
C LEU A 24 9.62 12.53 -15.63
N ILE A 25 9.51 12.03 -14.40
CA ILE A 25 9.55 10.60 -14.09
C ILE A 25 8.43 9.86 -14.85
N ALA A 26 7.21 10.40 -14.85
CA ALA A 26 6.09 9.82 -15.58
C ALA A 26 6.32 9.77 -17.10
N ILE A 27 7.02 10.76 -17.66
CA ILE A 27 7.40 10.75 -19.08
C ILE A 27 8.45 9.67 -19.35
N TYR A 28 9.50 9.58 -18.53
CA TYR A 28 10.51 8.53 -18.66
C TYR A 28 9.88 7.14 -18.56
N ASP A 29 8.93 6.97 -17.65
CA ASP A 29 8.20 5.73 -17.48
C ASP A 29 7.39 5.33 -18.72
N LYS A 30 6.62 6.28 -19.28
CA LYS A 30 5.89 6.07 -20.52
C LYS A 30 6.78 5.75 -21.74
N GLN A 31 8.02 6.19 -21.68
CA GLN A 31 9.04 5.90 -22.71
C GLN A 31 9.84 4.62 -22.41
N GLU A 32 9.50 3.90 -21.32
CA GLU A 32 10.23 2.72 -20.84
C GLU A 32 11.73 2.98 -20.59
N ASN A 33 12.08 4.24 -20.32
CA ASN A 33 13.46 4.70 -20.16
C ASN A 33 13.82 4.97 -18.69
N LEU A 34 13.66 3.97 -17.83
CA LEU A 34 13.90 4.08 -16.39
C LEU A 34 15.38 4.28 -16.03
N HIS A 35 16.32 3.81 -16.88
CA HIS A 35 17.74 4.05 -16.67
C HIS A 35 18.11 5.52 -16.78
N ASP A 36 17.56 6.24 -17.75
CA ASP A 36 17.80 7.67 -17.91
C ASP A 36 17.12 8.47 -16.79
N ALA A 37 15.92 8.04 -16.34
CA ALA A 37 15.28 8.62 -15.18
C ALA A 37 16.16 8.51 -13.92
N LEU A 38 16.76 7.34 -13.69
CA LEU A 38 17.65 7.11 -12.55
C LEU A 38 18.89 7.98 -12.61
N ARG A 39 19.56 8.07 -13.78
CA ARG A 39 20.72 8.96 -13.99
C ARG A 39 20.37 10.42 -13.77
N PHE A 40 19.21 10.85 -14.30
CA PHE A 40 18.72 12.20 -14.12
C PHE A 40 18.49 12.52 -12.63
N LEU A 41 17.80 11.67 -11.88
CA LEU A 41 17.55 11.89 -10.46
C LEU A 41 18.83 11.85 -9.62
N THR A 42 19.82 11.04 -10.01
CA THR A 42 21.13 11.05 -9.35
C THR A 42 21.81 12.40 -9.49
N GLN A 43 21.77 13.02 -10.68
CA GLN A 43 22.31 14.35 -10.89
C GLN A 43 21.49 15.43 -10.15
N GLU A 44 20.15 15.30 -10.13
CA GLU A 44 19.28 16.21 -9.39
C GLU A 44 19.59 16.20 -7.88
N ARG A 45 19.93 15.06 -7.29
CA ARG A 45 20.33 14.99 -5.87
C ARG A 45 21.58 15.81 -5.55
N VAL A 46 22.51 15.90 -6.49
CA VAL A 46 23.71 16.73 -6.33
C VAL A 46 23.36 18.22 -6.49
N ASN A 47 22.52 18.55 -7.45
CA ASN A 47 22.18 19.93 -7.78
C ASN A 47 21.17 20.56 -6.79
N TYR A 48 20.28 19.73 -6.21
CA TYR A 48 19.17 20.16 -5.36
C TYR A 48 19.10 19.37 -4.03
N PRO A 49 20.13 19.49 -3.18
CA PRO A 49 20.21 18.73 -1.93
C PRO A 49 19.06 19.02 -0.95
N GLN A 50 18.41 20.18 -1.07
CA GLN A 50 17.21 20.53 -0.28
C GLN A 50 15.99 19.63 -0.61
N HIS A 51 16.02 18.91 -1.73
CA HIS A 51 14.97 17.97 -2.14
C HIS A 51 15.44 16.51 -2.04
N ALA A 52 16.49 16.24 -1.25
CA ALA A 52 17.13 14.93 -1.16
C ALA A 52 16.14 13.82 -0.78
N SER A 53 15.26 14.05 0.22
CA SER A 53 14.25 13.08 0.64
C SER A 53 13.39 12.60 -0.54
N PHE A 54 12.75 13.52 -1.24
CA PHE A 54 11.94 13.21 -2.42
C PHE A 54 12.75 12.49 -3.52
N LEU A 55 13.98 12.92 -3.77
CA LEU A 55 14.81 12.37 -4.84
C LEU A 55 15.27 10.95 -4.53
N TYR A 56 15.61 10.65 -3.27
CA TYR A 56 15.92 9.29 -2.83
C TYR A 56 14.71 8.36 -2.95
N GLN A 57 13.52 8.82 -2.51
CA GLN A 57 12.28 8.05 -2.65
C GLN A 57 11.98 7.74 -4.13
N ALA A 58 12.05 8.76 -4.99
CA ALA A 58 11.82 8.59 -6.42
C ALA A 58 12.79 7.60 -7.09
N GLN A 59 14.07 7.65 -6.71
CA GLN A 59 15.07 6.70 -7.19
C GLN A 59 14.80 5.27 -6.69
N ALA A 60 14.43 5.12 -5.42
CA ALA A 60 14.09 3.82 -4.83
C ALA A 60 12.85 3.20 -5.52
N GLU A 61 11.84 4.00 -5.84
CA GLU A 61 10.66 3.55 -6.58
C GLU A 61 11.00 3.09 -8.00
N ILE A 62 11.86 3.83 -8.72
CA ILE A 62 12.35 3.43 -10.03
C ILE A 62 13.13 2.12 -9.94
N LEU A 63 14.04 1.98 -8.98
CA LEU A 63 14.81 0.74 -8.77
C LEU A 63 13.90 -0.45 -8.48
N LYS A 64 12.86 -0.25 -7.64
CA LYS A 64 11.83 -1.26 -7.39
C LYS A 64 11.12 -1.67 -8.70
N LYS A 65 10.72 -0.69 -9.51
CA LYS A 65 10.05 -0.92 -10.79
C LYS A 65 10.94 -1.67 -11.79
N MET A 66 12.24 -1.44 -11.76
CA MET A 66 13.25 -2.20 -12.52
C MET A 66 13.50 -3.60 -11.95
N GLY A 67 12.78 -4.03 -10.91
CA GLY A 67 12.98 -5.32 -10.25
C GLY A 67 14.19 -5.37 -9.31
N ASN A 68 14.89 -4.27 -9.10
CA ASN A 68 16.09 -4.21 -8.26
C ASN A 68 15.79 -3.74 -6.82
N LYS A 69 14.95 -4.52 -6.12
CA LYS A 69 14.54 -4.24 -4.73
C LYS A 69 15.75 -4.07 -3.80
N LYS A 70 16.82 -4.88 -3.99
CA LYS A 70 18.02 -4.80 -3.16
C LYS A 70 18.73 -3.46 -3.30
N ALA A 71 18.89 -2.96 -4.53
CA ALA A 71 19.50 -1.65 -4.75
C ALA A 71 18.63 -0.51 -4.18
N ALA A 72 17.30 -0.63 -4.27
CA ALA A 72 16.38 0.34 -3.67
C ALA A 72 16.53 0.40 -2.14
N LEU A 73 16.59 -0.75 -1.47
CA LEU A 73 16.82 -0.82 -0.01
C LEU A 73 18.18 -0.24 0.39
N ASN A 74 19.25 -0.60 -0.32
CA ASN A 74 20.59 -0.04 -0.03
C ASN A 74 20.62 1.49 -0.20
N LEU A 75 19.93 2.02 -1.20
CA LEU A 75 19.82 3.45 -1.44
C LEU A 75 19.05 4.16 -0.29
N LEU A 76 17.98 3.57 0.19
CA LEU A 76 17.23 4.12 1.33
C LEU A 76 18.00 3.97 2.64
N ASP A 77 18.73 2.87 2.87
CA ASP A 77 19.63 2.73 4.02
C ASP A 77 20.71 3.85 4.04
N GLU A 78 21.27 4.21 2.88
CA GLU A 78 22.19 5.36 2.75
C GLU A 78 21.49 6.68 3.07
N ALA A 79 20.29 6.89 2.50
CA ALA A 79 19.51 8.10 2.72
C ALA A 79 19.14 8.30 4.19
N ILE A 80 18.66 7.25 4.87
CA ILE A 80 18.28 7.28 6.28
C ILE A 80 19.50 7.52 7.18
N LYS A 81 20.68 7.03 6.84
CA LYS A 81 21.92 7.37 7.60
C LYS A 81 22.24 8.85 7.56
N ASN A 82 21.96 9.51 6.43
CA ASN A 82 22.20 10.94 6.25
C ASN A 82 21.08 11.82 6.80
N LEU A 83 19.85 11.28 6.83
CA LEU A 83 18.61 11.95 7.26
C LEU A 83 17.82 11.01 8.18
N PRO A 84 18.31 10.76 9.42
CA PRO A 84 17.77 9.70 10.29
C PRO A 84 16.37 9.99 10.84
N ASP A 85 15.96 11.24 10.87
CA ASP A 85 14.66 11.69 11.38
C ASP A 85 13.70 12.11 10.26
N ASP A 86 13.95 11.66 9.03
CA ASP A 86 13.06 11.89 7.89
C ASP A 86 12.03 10.74 7.78
N PRO A 87 10.77 10.96 8.19
CA PRO A 87 9.78 9.91 8.23
C PRO A 87 9.37 9.41 6.85
N GLU A 88 9.48 10.25 5.83
CA GLU A 88 9.16 9.90 4.44
C GLU A 88 10.14 8.85 3.89
N LEU A 89 11.44 9.00 4.17
CA LEU A 89 12.47 8.03 3.79
C LEU A 89 12.31 6.70 4.53
N ILE A 90 12.06 6.79 5.85
CA ILE A 90 11.84 5.60 6.68
C ILE A 90 10.58 4.85 6.21
N TYR A 91 9.52 5.58 5.88
CA TYR A 91 8.30 4.95 5.35
C TYR A 91 8.50 4.35 3.95
N ALA A 92 9.29 4.99 3.09
CA ALA A 92 9.66 4.41 1.81
C ALA A 92 10.39 3.06 1.96
N GLU A 93 11.23 2.91 3.00
CA GLU A 93 11.85 1.62 3.34
C GLU A 93 10.81 0.58 3.77
N VAL A 94 9.86 0.94 4.64
CA VAL A 94 8.75 0.06 5.07
C VAL A 94 8.01 -0.51 3.87
N LEU A 95 7.71 0.32 2.86
CA LEU A 95 7.00 -0.10 1.64
C LEU A 95 7.79 -1.08 0.74
N LEU A 96 9.09 -1.23 0.98
CA LEU A 96 9.94 -2.18 0.29
C LEU A 96 10.18 -3.47 1.08
N LEU A 97 10.07 -3.45 2.40
CA LEU A 97 10.33 -4.62 3.24
C LEU A 97 9.24 -5.68 3.07
N ASP A 98 9.63 -6.94 3.19
CA ASP A 98 8.70 -8.07 3.11
C ASP A 98 8.16 -8.40 4.51
N PRO A 99 6.83 -8.47 4.71
CA PRO A 99 6.24 -8.68 6.02
C PRO A 99 6.56 -10.05 6.64
N TYR A 100 7.03 -11.00 5.86
CA TYR A 100 7.31 -12.35 6.33
C TYR A 100 8.80 -12.61 6.57
N THR A 101 9.66 -12.07 5.73
CA THR A 101 11.13 -12.28 5.81
C THR A 101 11.84 -11.18 6.57
N ASP A 102 11.36 -9.93 6.52
CA ASP A 102 12.01 -8.76 7.12
C ASP A 102 11.35 -8.31 8.43
N ARG A 103 10.75 -9.25 9.18
CA ARG A 103 9.88 -8.99 10.35
C ARG A 103 10.50 -8.07 11.40
N ASP A 104 11.71 -8.36 11.82
CA ASP A 104 12.37 -7.60 12.90
C ASP A 104 12.73 -6.18 12.44
N LYS A 105 13.18 -6.07 11.18
CA LYS A 105 13.46 -4.76 10.58
C LYS A 105 12.18 -3.94 10.46
N LEU A 106 11.08 -4.53 9.97
CA LEU A 106 9.77 -3.86 9.89
C LEU A 106 9.27 -3.38 11.26
N ASP A 107 9.32 -4.25 12.28
CA ASP A 107 8.87 -3.89 13.63
C ASP A 107 9.69 -2.71 14.19
N LYS A 108 11.01 -2.74 14.01
CA LYS A 108 11.90 -1.65 14.42
C LYS A 108 11.61 -0.35 13.66
N THR A 109 11.50 -0.42 12.33
CA THR A 109 11.31 0.75 11.47
C THR A 109 9.95 1.40 11.69
N LEU A 110 8.88 0.60 11.84
CA LEU A 110 7.54 1.11 12.14
C LEU A 110 7.44 1.74 13.54
N LYS A 111 8.13 1.18 14.54
CA LYS A 111 8.23 1.81 15.86
C LYS A 111 8.98 3.14 15.81
N GLN A 112 10.05 3.23 15.02
CA GLN A 112 10.76 4.50 14.82
C GLN A 112 9.84 5.56 14.19
N LEU A 113 9.06 5.21 13.18
CA LEU A 113 8.06 6.11 12.58
C LEU A 113 7.05 6.62 13.61
N LEU A 114 6.54 5.73 14.48
CA LEU A 114 5.59 6.11 15.52
C LEU A 114 6.24 6.91 16.66
N GLN A 115 7.57 6.86 16.84
CA GLN A 115 8.27 7.78 17.73
C GLN A 115 8.40 9.18 17.14
N LEU A 116 8.60 9.29 15.82
CA LEU A 116 8.68 10.57 15.11
C LEU A 116 7.30 11.23 14.97
N GLU A 117 6.30 10.44 14.57
CA GLU A 117 4.93 10.89 14.34
C GLU A 117 3.90 9.94 15.00
N PRO A 118 3.68 10.07 16.33
CA PRO A 118 2.84 9.13 17.10
C PRO A 118 1.38 9.07 16.65
N ASN A 119 0.88 10.15 16.07
CA ASN A 119 -0.52 10.31 15.69
C ASN A 119 -0.75 10.22 14.18
N SER A 120 0.26 9.79 13.41
CA SER A 120 0.13 9.62 11.96
C SER A 120 -0.80 8.44 11.64
N PRO A 121 -1.99 8.66 11.07
CA PRO A 121 -2.90 7.58 10.73
C PRO A 121 -2.29 6.61 9.72
N THR A 122 -1.40 7.12 8.85
CA THR A 122 -0.68 6.31 7.87
C THR A 122 0.26 5.31 8.54
N TYR A 123 1.06 5.74 9.52
CA TYR A 123 2.05 4.88 10.18
C TYR A 123 1.40 3.93 11.18
N LEU A 124 0.38 4.39 11.91
CA LEU A 124 -0.45 3.54 12.76
C LEU A 124 -1.10 2.41 11.94
N ASN A 125 -1.73 2.75 10.82
CA ASN A 125 -2.35 1.76 9.93
C ASN A 125 -1.31 0.82 9.29
N ALA A 126 -0.14 1.33 8.87
CA ALA A 126 0.92 0.50 8.31
C ALA A 126 1.41 -0.54 9.33
N TYR A 127 1.54 -0.15 10.60
CA TYR A 127 1.94 -1.10 11.64
C TYR A 127 0.86 -2.12 11.94
N ALA A 128 -0.39 -1.68 12.10
CA ALA A 128 -1.54 -2.56 12.27
C ALA A 128 -1.63 -3.60 11.15
N TYR A 129 -1.55 -3.16 9.90
CA TYR A 129 -1.62 -4.04 8.73
C TYR A 129 -0.46 -5.03 8.66
N THR A 130 0.76 -4.58 8.97
CA THR A 130 1.95 -5.45 9.02
C THR A 130 1.79 -6.56 10.06
N LEU A 131 1.31 -6.25 11.26
CA LEU A 131 1.03 -7.23 12.31
C LEU A 131 -0.07 -8.22 11.88
N ALA A 132 -1.11 -7.72 11.21
CA ALA A 132 -2.20 -8.54 10.69
C ALA A 132 -1.71 -9.50 9.59
N LEU A 133 -0.90 -9.04 8.63
CA LEU A 133 -0.28 -9.91 7.61
C LEU A 133 0.55 -11.04 8.21
N GLN A 134 1.26 -10.76 9.31
CA GLN A 134 2.03 -11.75 10.04
C GLN A 134 1.18 -12.66 10.93
N ASN A 135 -0.13 -12.40 11.04
CA ASN A 135 -1.04 -13.04 12.00
C ASN A 135 -0.48 -13.04 13.43
N ARG A 136 0.09 -11.92 13.85
CA ARG A 136 0.78 -11.73 15.14
C ARG A 136 0.22 -10.53 15.87
N ARG A 137 0.16 -10.64 17.21
CA ARG A 137 -0.22 -9.52 18.08
C ARG A 137 -1.51 -8.82 17.63
N LEU A 138 -2.52 -9.60 17.20
CA LEU A 138 -3.76 -9.07 16.60
C LEU A 138 -4.53 -8.09 17.50
N LYS A 139 -4.43 -8.24 18.83
CA LYS A 139 -5.02 -7.26 19.77
C LYS A 139 -4.35 -5.89 19.65
N GLU A 140 -3.03 -5.88 19.57
CA GLU A 140 -2.26 -4.65 19.40
C GLU A 140 -2.43 -4.06 18.00
N ALA A 141 -2.48 -4.90 16.98
CA ALA A 141 -2.80 -4.48 15.61
C ALA A 141 -4.15 -3.74 15.57
N ARG A 142 -5.16 -4.28 16.26
CA ARG A 142 -6.47 -3.66 16.37
C ARG A 142 -6.41 -2.28 17.05
N GLN A 143 -5.67 -2.16 18.15
CA GLN A 143 -5.49 -0.87 18.85
C GLN A 143 -4.87 0.20 17.95
N TYR A 144 -3.81 -0.14 17.21
CA TYR A 144 -3.22 0.80 16.24
C TYR A 144 -4.18 1.18 15.11
N ALA A 145 -4.96 0.23 14.59
CA ALA A 145 -5.91 0.52 13.54
C ALA A 145 -7.10 1.37 14.04
N GLU A 146 -7.59 1.11 15.26
CA GLU A 146 -8.63 1.92 15.92
C GLU A 146 -8.12 3.35 16.16
N GLN A 147 -6.90 3.50 16.68
CA GLN A 147 -6.27 4.81 16.85
C GLN A 147 -6.08 5.53 15.50
N ALA A 148 -5.68 4.82 14.44
CA ALA A 148 -5.59 5.41 13.10
C ALA A 148 -6.96 5.91 12.61
N LEU A 149 -8.04 5.18 12.91
CA LEU A 149 -9.40 5.54 12.51
C LEU A 149 -9.90 6.80 13.24
N GLU A 150 -9.48 7.03 14.49
CA GLU A 150 -9.80 8.27 15.22
C GLU A 150 -9.26 9.51 14.51
N TYR A 151 -8.07 9.42 13.91
CA TYR A 151 -7.46 10.54 13.15
C TYR A 151 -7.95 10.64 11.70
N ALA A 152 -8.43 9.54 11.12
CA ALA A 152 -8.87 9.51 9.71
C ALA A 152 -10.09 8.56 9.53
N PRO A 153 -11.30 8.97 10.01
CA PRO A 153 -12.47 8.07 10.14
C PRO A 153 -13.05 7.59 8.81
N GLU A 154 -12.81 8.28 7.72
CA GLU A 154 -13.32 7.91 6.38
C GLU A 154 -12.25 7.31 5.47
N GLN A 155 -11.13 6.90 6.02
CA GLN A 155 -10.06 6.31 5.21
C GLN A 155 -10.30 4.83 4.97
N ALA A 156 -10.65 4.48 3.74
CA ALA A 156 -10.97 3.10 3.32
C ALA A 156 -9.88 2.09 3.66
N SER A 157 -8.59 2.46 3.57
CA SER A 157 -7.48 1.57 3.89
C SER A 157 -7.38 1.21 5.37
N ILE A 158 -7.82 2.09 6.28
CA ILE A 158 -7.84 1.82 7.72
C ILE A 158 -9.02 0.90 8.05
N LEU A 159 -10.18 1.18 7.48
CA LEU A 159 -11.36 0.30 7.62
C LEU A 159 -11.09 -1.10 7.06
N ASP A 160 -10.39 -1.21 5.92
CA ASP A 160 -9.95 -2.49 5.37
C ASP A 160 -9.02 -3.24 6.34
N THR A 161 -8.07 -2.54 6.95
CA THR A 161 -7.17 -3.14 7.94
C THR A 161 -7.93 -3.64 9.17
N LEU A 162 -8.85 -2.84 9.72
CA LEU A 162 -9.70 -3.23 10.84
C LEU A 162 -10.55 -4.45 10.51
N GLY A 163 -11.20 -4.44 9.35
CA GLY A 163 -12.00 -5.57 8.90
C GLY A 163 -11.17 -6.83 8.67
N TYR A 164 -9.96 -6.70 8.14
CA TYR A 164 -9.05 -7.83 7.99
C TYR A 164 -8.59 -8.39 9.34
N ILE A 165 -8.29 -7.53 10.32
CA ILE A 165 -7.95 -7.95 11.69
C ILE A 165 -9.13 -8.68 12.34
N ALA A 166 -10.35 -8.14 12.24
CA ALA A 166 -11.55 -8.77 12.76
C ALA A 166 -11.78 -10.15 12.12
N PHE A 167 -11.57 -10.26 10.80
CA PHE A 167 -11.65 -11.55 10.09
C PHE A 167 -10.66 -12.58 10.64
N LEU A 168 -9.39 -12.19 10.89
CA LEU A 168 -8.37 -13.06 11.48
C LEU A 168 -8.69 -13.46 12.92
N GLN A 169 -9.48 -12.65 13.64
CA GLN A 169 -9.97 -12.93 14.98
C GLN A 169 -11.26 -13.77 14.98
N ASN A 170 -11.78 -14.16 13.81
CA ASN A 170 -13.05 -14.84 13.58
C ASN A 170 -14.29 -14.01 13.98
N ASP A 171 -14.14 -12.70 14.14
CA ASP A 171 -15.24 -11.76 14.33
C ASP A 171 -15.77 -11.33 12.94
N TYR A 172 -16.54 -12.23 12.32
CA TYR A 172 -16.98 -12.05 10.93
C TYR A 172 -18.04 -10.97 10.77
N GLU A 173 -18.77 -10.65 11.83
CA GLU A 173 -19.75 -9.56 11.85
C GLU A 173 -19.05 -8.21 11.78
N ALA A 174 -18.10 -7.94 12.69
CA ALA A 174 -17.29 -6.73 12.65
C ALA A 174 -16.44 -6.62 11.37
N ALA A 175 -15.94 -7.78 10.87
CA ALA A 175 -15.21 -7.82 9.61
C ALA A 175 -16.10 -7.38 8.44
N ALA A 176 -17.32 -7.91 8.32
CA ALA A 176 -18.24 -7.56 7.25
C ALA A 176 -18.67 -6.08 7.32
N GLU A 177 -18.91 -5.55 8.52
CA GLU A 177 -19.24 -4.13 8.70
C GLU A 177 -18.11 -3.21 8.23
N ALA A 178 -16.89 -3.43 8.74
CA ALA A 178 -15.75 -2.58 8.41
C ALA A 178 -15.34 -2.69 6.92
N LEU A 179 -15.28 -3.90 6.37
CA LEU A 179 -14.96 -4.15 4.96
C LEU A 179 -16.04 -3.63 4.01
N GLY A 180 -17.32 -3.70 4.42
CA GLY A 180 -18.43 -3.13 3.67
C GLY A 180 -18.27 -1.63 3.50
N LYS A 181 -18.04 -0.90 4.61
CA LYS A 181 -17.76 0.55 4.59
C LYS A 181 -16.52 0.88 3.74
N ALA A 182 -15.44 0.10 3.91
CA ALA A 182 -14.20 0.30 3.13
C ALA A 182 -14.44 0.11 1.62
N TYR A 183 -15.26 -0.87 1.24
CA TYR A 183 -15.60 -1.12 -0.15
C TYR A 183 -16.50 -0.03 -0.74
N GLU A 184 -17.47 0.46 0.01
CA GLU A 184 -18.32 1.59 -0.41
C GLU A 184 -17.52 2.86 -0.68
N LEU A 185 -16.48 3.14 0.14
CA LEU A 185 -15.62 4.31 -0.03
C LEU A 185 -14.63 4.18 -1.18
N SER A 186 -14.09 2.99 -1.43
CA SER A 186 -12.96 2.81 -2.35
C SER A 186 -13.31 2.17 -3.68
N HIS A 187 -14.38 1.38 -3.71
CA HIS A 187 -14.70 0.45 -4.80
C HIS A 187 -13.55 -0.46 -5.23
N ASN A 188 -12.60 -0.72 -4.32
CA ASN A 188 -11.41 -1.54 -4.57
C ASN A 188 -11.80 -3.02 -4.59
N ILE A 189 -11.42 -3.72 -5.68
CA ILE A 189 -11.75 -5.14 -5.85
C ILE A 189 -11.21 -6.02 -4.72
N ASN A 190 -9.98 -5.78 -4.22
CA ASN A 190 -9.40 -6.61 -3.16
C ASN A 190 -10.15 -6.46 -1.84
N ILE A 191 -10.62 -5.24 -1.54
CA ILE A 191 -11.49 -4.98 -0.38
C ILE A 191 -12.85 -5.67 -0.58
N GLY A 192 -13.43 -5.56 -1.77
CA GLY A 192 -14.68 -6.26 -2.12
C GLY A 192 -14.60 -7.78 -1.97
N ILE A 193 -13.46 -8.37 -2.36
CA ILE A 193 -13.20 -9.81 -2.19
C ILE A 193 -13.11 -10.17 -0.70
N ARG A 194 -12.42 -9.37 0.13
CA ARG A 194 -12.38 -9.58 1.59
C ARG A 194 -13.76 -9.44 2.22
N TYR A 195 -14.52 -8.45 1.78
CA TYR A 195 -15.91 -8.25 2.22
C TYR A 195 -16.79 -9.46 1.91
N ALA A 196 -16.75 -9.94 0.67
CA ALA A 196 -17.48 -11.14 0.29
C ALA A 196 -17.07 -12.36 1.15
N LYS A 197 -15.77 -12.56 1.41
CA LYS A 197 -15.29 -13.63 2.30
C LYS A 197 -15.85 -13.49 3.72
N ALA A 198 -15.89 -12.28 4.27
CA ALA A 198 -16.44 -12.03 5.61
C ALA A 198 -17.94 -12.35 5.66
N LEU A 199 -18.73 -11.92 4.67
CA LEU A 199 -20.15 -12.24 4.55
C LEU A 199 -20.42 -13.75 4.45
N TYR A 200 -19.60 -14.46 3.68
CA TYR A 200 -19.69 -15.92 3.57
C TYR A 200 -19.43 -16.60 4.92
N MET A 201 -18.35 -16.21 5.61
CA MET A 201 -18.01 -16.77 6.92
C MET A 201 -19.01 -16.42 8.01
N GLN A 202 -19.67 -15.26 7.92
CA GLN A 202 -20.76 -14.84 8.79
C GLN A 202 -22.06 -15.64 8.54
N GLY A 203 -22.20 -16.29 7.38
CA GLY A 203 -23.42 -16.97 6.95
C GLY A 203 -24.41 -16.07 6.22
N SER A 204 -24.09 -14.85 5.89
CA SER A 204 -24.93 -13.88 5.16
C SER A 204 -24.93 -14.14 3.65
N LEU A 205 -25.41 -15.34 3.25
CA LEU A 205 -25.28 -15.86 1.88
C LEU A 205 -25.98 -14.99 0.82
N THR A 206 -27.08 -14.35 1.15
CA THR A 206 -27.82 -13.45 0.24
C THR A 206 -26.95 -12.22 -0.10
N GLN A 207 -26.39 -11.58 0.91
CA GLN A 207 -25.52 -10.42 0.72
C GLN A 207 -24.21 -10.83 0.01
N PHE A 208 -23.61 -11.96 0.41
CA PHE A 208 -22.46 -12.54 -0.26
C PHE A 208 -22.70 -12.70 -1.79
N SER A 209 -23.82 -13.31 -2.17
CA SER A 209 -24.16 -13.54 -3.58
C SER A 209 -24.35 -12.22 -4.34
N ALA A 210 -24.98 -11.23 -3.73
CA ALA A 210 -25.16 -9.91 -4.33
C ALA A 210 -23.80 -9.19 -4.56
N VAL A 211 -22.93 -9.17 -3.55
CA VAL A 211 -21.60 -8.57 -3.65
C VAL A 211 -20.75 -9.30 -4.68
N LEU A 212 -20.75 -10.63 -4.69
CA LEU A 212 -20.01 -11.42 -5.66
C LEU A 212 -20.46 -11.15 -7.10
N GLN A 213 -21.78 -11.06 -7.33
CA GLN A 213 -22.33 -10.73 -8.63
C GLN A 213 -21.88 -9.33 -9.09
N GLN A 214 -21.91 -8.34 -8.19
CA GLN A 214 -21.47 -6.99 -8.48
C GLN A 214 -19.98 -6.93 -8.84
N LEU A 215 -19.12 -7.65 -8.10
CA LEU A 215 -17.70 -7.75 -8.39
C LEU A 215 -17.44 -8.41 -9.74
N LYS A 216 -18.13 -9.48 -10.07
CA LYS A 216 -18.02 -10.20 -11.35
C LYS A 216 -18.46 -9.38 -12.55
N GLN A 217 -19.44 -8.50 -12.42
CA GLN A 217 -19.84 -7.58 -13.50
C GLN A 217 -18.72 -6.64 -13.91
N LYS A 218 -17.87 -6.23 -12.96
CA LYS A 218 -16.75 -5.29 -13.20
C LYS A 218 -15.42 -6.01 -13.49
N HIS A 219 -15.25 -7.23 -13.01
CA HIS A 219 -13.96 -7.95 -12.97
C HIS A 219 -14.12 -9.44 -13.29
N ALA A 220 -14.81 -9.76 -14.41
CA ALA A 220 -15.22 -11.12 -14.78
C ALA A 220 -14.08 -12.17 -14.81
N ASN A 221 -12.85 -11.75 -15.11
CA ASN A 221 -11.70 -12.65 -15.29
C ASN A 221 -10.80 -12.73 -14.05
N ASP A 222 -11.19 -12.17 -12.91
CA ASP A 222 -10.37 -12.22 -11.70
C ASP A 222 -10.36 -13.64 -11.10
N PRO A 223 -9.18 -14.27 -10.91
CA PRO A 223 -9.10 -15.64 -10.41
C PRO A 223 -9.64 -15.82 -8.98
N GLN A 224 -9.56 -14.78 -8.14
CA GLN A 224 -10.06 -14.86 -6.77
C GLN A 224 -11.59 -14.88 -6.73
N LEU A 225 -12.27 -14.21 -7.69
CA LEU A 225 -13.73 -14.27 -7.81
C LEU A 225 -14.20 -15.66 -8.25
N GLN A 226 -13.45 -16.33 -9.12
CA GLN A 226 -13.75 -17.72 -9.50
C GLN A 226 -13.65 -18.68 -8.31
N GLN A 227 -12.67 -18.47 -7.42
CA GLN A 227 -12.56 -19.25 -6.18
C GLN A 227 -13.75 -19.01 -5.22
N LEU A 228 -14.22 -17.75 -5.11
CA LEU A 228 -15.40 -17.44 -4.31
C LEU A 228 -16.68 -18.07 -4.88
N ASP A 229 -16.80 -18.12 -6.19
CA ASP A 229 -17.93 -18.78 -6.87
C ASP A 229 -18.03 -20.27 -6.50
N ALA A 230 -16.89 -20.93 -6.39
CA ALA A 230 -16.83 -22.34 -6.01
C ALA A 230 -17.36 -22.63 -4.60
N LEU A 231 -17.45 -21.61 -3.73
CA LEU A 231 -18.04 -21.76 -2.40
C LEU A 231 -19.56 -21.89 -2.41
N ILE A 232 -20.23 -21.38 -3.47
CA ILE A 232 -21.70 -21.43 -3.61
C ILE A 232 -22.15 -22.73 -4.29
N LEU A 233 -21.27 -23.34 -5.12
CA LEU A 233 -21.62 -24.56 -5.83
C LEU A 233 -21.86 -25.71 -4.84
N PRO A 234 -23.03 -26.37 -4.89
CA PRO A 234 -23.31 -27.49 -4.00
C PRO A 234 -22.23 -28.58 -4.22
N THR A 235 -21.76 -29.16 -3.13
CA THR A 235 -20.75 -30.24 -3.08
C THR A 235 -21.13 -31.52 -3.85
N SER A 236 -22.29 -31.53 -4.51
CA SER A 236 -22.78 -32.62 -5.34
C SER A 236 -22.03 -32.85 -6.66
N ALA A 237 -21.18 -31.89 -7.10
CA ALA A 237 -20.40 -32.02 -8.34
C ALA A 237 -18.99 -32.64 -8.17
N LYS A 238 -18.61 -33.05 -6.94
CA LYS A 238 -17.30 -33.69 -6.67
C LYS A 238 -17.33 -35.22 -6.63
N LYS A 239 -18.40 -35.86 -7.11
CA LYS A 239 -18.48 -37.31 -7.28
C LYS A 239 -19.00 -37.64 -8.69
N SER A 240 -18.14 -37.61 -9.64
CA SER A 240 -18.25 -38.38 -10.90
C SER A 240 -16.88 -38.49 -11.52
#